data_dafe3bdfb89a0319be1f5c49d8dedb34
#
_entry.id   dafe3bdfb89a0319be1f5c49d8dedb34
#
_cell.length_a   1.000
_cell.length_b   1.000
_cell.length_c   1.000
_cell.angle_alpha   90.00
_cell.angle_beta   90.00
_cell.angle_gamma   90.00
#
_symmetry.space_group_name_H-M   'P 1'
#
loop_
_entity.id
_entity.type
_entity.pdbx_description
1 polymer ?
#
loop_
_entity_poly.entity_id
_entity_poly.type
_entity_poly.pdbx_seq_one_letter_code
_entity_poly.pdbx_strand_id
1 'polypeptide(L)'
;MILNLVDGVHPLIETRLDEFDFESNKVTYFDDEKILHTLNAHELEQTLIENMIHHEGLGISANQIGINCRSFVILHEGEPLVMINPKVIQATEEEVLMKEGCLTWFGLFPKVKRPSGVSINWRDKEGEDFNGNFIGLSARIILHEYDHLNGYTFFDRTSTYHMQQARKKRKIFLRRKKNDEI
;
A
#
# COMPACT_ATOMS: atom_id res chain seq x y z
N MET A 1 -9.47 -8.29 11.73
CA MET A 1 -10.26 -9.05 10.71
C MET A 1 -9.40 -9.20 9.46
N ILE A 2 -9.29 -10.42 8.91
CA ILE A 2 -8.54 -10.65 7.66
C ILE A 2 -9.49 -10.49 6.47
N LEU A 3 -9.09 -9.66 5.52
CA LEU A 3 -9.83 -9.35 4.29
C LEU A 3 -9.05 -9.88 3.08
N ASN A 4 -9.75 -10.23 2.01
CA ASN A 4 -9.11 -10.60 0.77
C ASN A 4 -8.49 -9.38 0.06
N LEU A 5 -7.37 -9.61 -0.62
CA LEU A 5 -6.82 -8.59 -1.51
C LEU A 5 -7.74 -8.39 -2.70
N VAL A 6 -8.06 -7.15 -3.00
CA VAL A 6 -8.78 -6.82 -4.23
C VAL A 6 -7.90 -7.11 -5.46
N ASP A 7 -8.51 -7.45 -6.56
CA ASP A 7 -7.78 -7.63 -7.81
C ASP A 7 -7.32 -6.29 -8.42
N GLY A 8 -6.39 -6.37 -9.38
CA GLY A 8 -5.77 -5.17 -9.97
C GLY A 8 -6.69 -4.35 -10.89
N VAL A 9 -7.93 -4.79 -11.11
CA VAL A 9 -8.96 -4.05 -11.88
C VAL A 9 -10.08 -3.51 -10.98
N HIS A 10 -9.96 -3.71 -9.67
CA HIS A 10 -10.93 -3.18 -8.72
C HIS A 10 -10.94 -1.64 -8.76
N PRO A 11 -12.11 -0.98 -8.80
CA PRO A 11 -12.22 0.48 -8.98
C PRO A 11 -11.42 1.29 -7.96
N LEU A 12 -11.33 0.85 -6.71
CA LEU A 12 -10.58 1.55 -5.66
C LEU A 12 -9.07 1.61 -5.92
N ILE A 13 -8.50 0.75 -6.77
CA ILE A 13 -7.06 0.76 -7.09
C ILE A 13 -6.67 1.98 -7.92
N GLU A 14 -7.58 2.45 -8.78
CA GLU A 14 -7.37 3.60 -9.67
C GLU A 14 -8.10 4.86 -9.18
N THR A 15 -8.67 4.83 -7.98
CA THR A 15 -9.43 5.93 -7.39
C THR A 15 -8.61 6.63 -6.30
N ARG A 16 -8.64 7.97 -6.29
CA ARG A 16 -8.16 8.71 -5.13
C ARG A 16 -9.09 8.46 -3.95
N LEU A 17 -8.54 7.98 -2.84
CA LEU A 17 -9.29 7.61 -1.67
C LEU A 17 -9.74 8.81 -0.84
N ASP A 18 -10.84 8.63 -0.13
CA ASP A 18 -11.39 9.63 0.78
C ASP A 18 -10.61 9.70 2.10
N GLU A 19 -10.54 10.90 2.69
CA GLU A 19 -9.93 11.07 4.00
C GLU A 19 -10.79 10.38 5.08
N PHE A 20 -10.12 9.81 6.10
CA PHE A 20 -10.80 9.34 7.29
C PHE A 20 -11.35 10.55 8.06
N ASP A 21 -12.64 10.53 8.35
CA ASP A 21 -13.31 11.57 9.12
C ASP A 21 -13.22 11.26 10.63
N PHE A 22 -12.35 11.97 11.33
CA PHE A 22 -12.17 11.81 12.77
C PHE A 22 -13.34 12.37 13.61
N GLU A 23 -14.21 13.23 13.04
CA GLU A 23 -15.40 13.71 13.76
C GLU A 23 -16.44 12.61 13.86
N SER A 24 -16.77 11.94 12.76
CA SER A 24 -17.65 10.77 12.77
C SER A 24 -16.97 9.52 13.34
N ASN A 25 -15.65 9.49 13.28
CA ASN A 25 -14.77 8.37 13.65
C ASN A 25 -15.23 7.04 13.04
N LYS A 26 -15.54 7.07 11.72
CA LYS A 26 -16.07 5.91 11.01
C LYS A 26 -15.61 5.86 9.55
N VAL A 27 -15.30 4.65 9.10
CA VAL A 27 -15.21 4.29 7.67
C VAL A 27 -16.06 3.05 7.43
N THR A 28 -16.75 3.00 6.30
CA THR A 28 -17.56 1.85 5.91
C THR A 28 -16.97 1.17 4.67
N TYR A 29 -17.14 -0.13 4.60
CA TYR A 29 -16.75 -0.94 3.43
C TYR A 29 -17.68 -2.14 3.29
N PHE A 30 -17.70 -2.74 2.11
CA PHE A 30 -18.39 -4.00 1.87
C PHE A 30 -17.36 -5.12 1.76
N ASP A 31 -17.62 -6.23 2.44
CA ASP A 31 -16.83 -7.46 2.27
C ASP A 31 -17.22 -8.21 0.97
N ASP A 32 -16.60 -9.36 0.73
CA ASP A 32 -16.86 -10.19 -0.46
C ASP A 32 -18.29 -10.74 -0.52
N GLU A 33 -18.96 -10.87 0.63
CA GLU A 33 -20.36 -11.29 0.76
C GLU A 33 -21.34 -10.11 0.61
N LYS A 34 -20.80 -8.88 0.35
CA LYS A 34 -21.54 -7.61 0.26
C LYS A 34 -22.22 -7.21 1.57
N ILE A 35 -21.67 -7.63 2.69
CA ILE A 35 -22.09 -7.19 4.02
C ILE A 35 -21.41 -5.86 4.33
N LEU A 36 -22.18 -4.86 4.77
CA LEU A 36 -21.66 -3.55 5.16
C LEU A 36 -21.03 -3.63 6.55
N HIS A 37 -19.78 -3.26 6.63
CA HIS A 37 -19.02 -3.13 7.87
C HIS A 37 -18.67 -1.68 8.14
N THR A 38 -18.45 -1.37 9.41
CA THR A 38 -18.01 -0.04 9.87
C THR A 38 -16.84 -0.22 10.82
N LEU A 39 -15.77 0.55 10.63
CA LEU A 39 -14.60 0.59 11.49
C LEU A 39 -14.40 2.00 12.04
N ASN A 40 -14.05 2.11 13.31
CA ASN A 40 -13.46 3.32 13.87
C ASN A 40 -11.93 3.34 13.60
N ALA A 41 -11.23 4.41 14.01
CA ALA A 41 -9.81 4.59 13.75
C ALA A 41 -8.93 3.48 14.38
N HIS A 42 -9.26 3.02 15.60
CA HIS A 42 -8.55 1.91 16.25
C HIS A 42 -8.75 0.58 15.52
N GLU A 43 -9.97 0.29 15.10
CA GLU A 43 -10.31 -0.91 14.34
C GLU A 43 -9.68 -0.89 12.95
N LEU A 44 -9.61 0.29 12.31
CA LEU A 44 -8.94 0.49 11.03
C LEU A 44 -7.43 0.21 11.16
N GLU A 45 -6.76 0.76 12.18
CA GLU A 45 -5.36 0.49 12.48
C GLU A 45 -5.12 -1.01 12.64
N GLN A 46 -5.89 -1.67 13.52
CA GLN A 46 -5.75 -3.11 13.75
C GLN A 46 -5.99 -3.92 12.48
N THR A 47 -7.01 -3.57 11.71
CA THR A 47 -7.32 -4.26 10.45
C THR A 47 -6.16 -4.14 9.45
N LEU A 48 -5.57 -2.96 9.29
CA LEU A 48 -4.42 -2.76 8.41
C LEU A 48 -3.20 -3.59 8.84
N ILE A 49 -2.87 -3.58 10.15
CA ILE A 49 -1.74 -4.34 10.70
C ILE A 49 -1.94 -5.84 10.49
N GLU A 50 -3.11 -6.37 10.86
CA GLU A 50 -3.43 -7.80 10.72
C GLU A 50 -3.34 -8.26 9.26
N ASN A 51 -3.84 -7.45 8.32
CA ASN A 51 -3.81 -7.78 6.90
C ASN A 51 -2.40 -7.66 6.31
N MET A 52 -1.61 -6.66 6.68
CA MET A 52 -0.20 -6.58 6.27
C MET A 52 0.57 -7.83 6.68
N ILE A 53 0.42 -8.27 7.94
CA ILE A 53 1.08 -9.47 8.46
C ILE A 53 0.58 -10.73 7.76
N HIS A 54 -0.75 -10.89 7.63
CA HIS A 54 -1.35 -12.07 7.00
C HIS A 54 -0.92 -12.26 5.54
N HIS A 55 -0.83 -11.17 4.78
CA HIS A 55 -0.41 -11.21 3.38
C HIS A 55 1.11 -11.13 3.19
N GLU A 56 1.89 -11.18 4.29
CA GLU A 56 3.36 -11.15 4.29
C GLU A 56 3.92 -9.90 3.58
N GLY A 57 3.23 -8.75 3.72
CA GLY A 57 3.61 -7.47 3.12
C GLY A 57 4.59 -6.68 3.95
N LEU A 58 5.38 -5.82 3.31
CA LEU A 58 6.16 -4.76 3.95
C LEU A 58 5.34 -3.47 4.11
N GLY A 59 4.20 -3.39 3.44
CA GLY A 59 3.20 -2.34 3.51
C GLY A 59 1.91 -2.83 2.88
N ILE A 60 0.80 -2.19 3.24
CA ILE A 60 -0.52 -2.37 2.63
C ILE A 60 -1.35 -1.10 2.81
N SER A 61 -2.03 -0.69 1.75
CA SER A 61 -2.99 0.42 1.77
C SER A 61 -4.43 -0.08 1.88
N ALA A 62 -5.31 0.76 2.43
CA ALA A 62 -6.70 0.40 2.71
C ALA A 62 -7.47 -0.04 1.46
N ASN A 63 -7.21 0.57 0.29
CA ASN A 63 -7.87 0.18 -0.96
C ASN A 63 -7.50 -1.23 -1.44
N GLN A 64 -6.32 -1.75 -1.07
CA GLN A 64 -5.90 -3.10 -1.43
C GLN A 64 -6.74 -4.18 -0.71
N ILE A 65 -7.42 -3.81 0.37
CA ILE A 65 -8.36 -4.66 1.11
C ILE A 65 -9.81 -4.15 1.04
N GLY A 66 -10.12 -3.35 0.01
CA GLY A 66 -11.49 -2.92 -0.31
C GLY A 66 -12.05 -1.76 0.53
N ILE A 67 -11.22 -1.06 1.30
CA ILE A 67 -11.64 0.06 2.16
C ILE A 67 -11.30 1.38 1.48
N ASN A 68 -12.31 2.22 1.21
CA ASN A 68 -12.11 3.57 0.66
C ASN A 68 -11.71 4.54 1.77
N CYS A 69 -10.45 4.52 2.15
CA CYS A 69 -9.90 5.37 3.19
C CYS A 69 -8.43 5.69 2.95
N ARG A 70 -8.05 6.96 3.10
CA ARG A 70 -6.64 7.40 3.01
C ARG A 70 -5.85 6.93 4.21
N SER A 71 -5.50 5.65 4.22
CA SER A 71 -4.67 5.06 5.26
C SER A 71 -3.85 3.90 4.70
N PHE A 72 -2.68 3.69 5.29
CA PHE A 72 -1.82 2.55 5.02
C PHE A 72 -1.00 2.20 6.26
N VAL A 73 -0.45 1.02 6.28
CA VAL A 73 0.56 0.58 7.25
C VAL A 73 1.83 0.18 6.51
N ILE A 74 2.97 0.44 7.13
CA ILE A 74 4.28 -0.05 6.68
C ILE A 74 5.00 -0.78 7.82
N LEU A 75 5.91 -1.68 7.48
CA LEU A 75 6.89 -2.21 8.43
C LEU A 75 8.06 -1.23 8.49
N HIS A 76 8.24 -0.53 9.62
CA HIS A 76 9.30 0.42 9.87
C HIS A 76 10.12 -0.01 11.09
N GLU A 77 11.43 -0.25 10.90
CA GLU A 77 12.34 -0.69 11.96
C GLU A 77 11.87 -1.94 12.74
N GLY A 78 11.13 -2.82 12.06
CA GLY A 78 10.60 -4.05 12.64
C GLY A 78 9.21 -3.94 13.26
N GLU A 79 8.64 -2.73 13.35
CA GLU A 79 7.33 -2.46 13.92
C GLU A 79 6.35 -1.91 12.88
N PRO A 80 5.04 -2.23 12.99
CA PRO A 80 4.02 -1.63 12.15
C PRO A 80 3.86 -0.13 12.46
N LEU A 81 3.90 0.69 11.42
CA LEU A 81 3.60 2.12 11.50
C LEU A 81 2.40 2.43 10.61
N VAL A 82 1.27 2.78 11.23
CA VAL A 82 0.04 3.15 10.52
C VAL A 82 0.00 4.65 10.32
N MET A 83 -0.38 5.07 9.13
CA MET A 83 -0.54 6.47 8.74
C MET A 83 -1.96 6.69 8.24
N ILE A 84 -2.74 7.50 8.96
CA ILE A 84 -4.10 7.92 8.58
C ILE A 84 -4.03 9.34 8.02
N ASN A 85 -4.70 9.61 6.92
CA ASN A 85 -4.70 10.88 6.19
C ASN A 85 -3.30 11.42 5.89
N PRO A 86 -2.37 10.57 5.40
CA PRO A 86 -1.00 10.99 5.17
C PRO A 86 -0.91 12.05 4.08
N LYS A 87 0.05 12.97 4.25
CA LYS A 87 0.35 14.03 3.29
C LYS A 87 1.87 14.17 3.13
N VAL A 88 2.36 13.86 1.95
CA VAL A 88 3.77 14.10 1.59
C VAL A 88 4.01 15.59 1.54
N ILE A 89 5.00 16.07 2.28
CA ILE A 89 5.40 17.48 2.38
C ILE A 89 6.54 17.76 1.43
N GLN A 90 7.55 16.87 1.39
CA GLN A 90 8.72 17.03 0.56
C GLN A 90 9.30 15.64 0.22
N ALA A 91 9.90 15.54 -0.96
CA ALA A 91 10.71 14.39 -1.34
C ALA A 91 12.11 14.87 -1.76
N THR A 92 13.11 14.02 -1.60
CA THR A 92 14.49 14.34 -2.03
C THR A 92 14.58 14.43 -3.55
N GLU A 93 15.51 15.25 -4.06
CA GLU A 93 15.79 15.32 -5.49
C GLU A 93 16.53 14.06 -5.98
N GLU A 94 17.34 13.47 -5.10
CA GLU A 94 18.02 12.22 -5.39
C GLU A 94 17.02 11.08 -5.57
N GLU A 95 17.11 10.38 -6.69
CA GLU A 95 16.25 9.25 -6.99
C GLU A 95 17.03 7.95 -7.13
N VAL A 96 16.44 6.87 -6.62
CA VAL A 96 17.03 5.52 -6.65
C VAL A 96 16.14 4.56 -7.44
N LEU A 97 16.75 3.79 -8.34
CA LEU A 97 16.08 2.74 -9.13
C LEU A 97 16.08 1.42 -8.35
N MET A 98 14.94 0.99 -7.83
CA MET A 98 14.79 -0.27 -7.09
C MET A 98 13.63 -1.11 -7.64
N LYS A 99 13.65 -2.42 -7.34
CA LYS A 99 12.49 -3.29 -7.59
C LYS A 99 11.42 -3.01 -6.54
N GLU A 100 10.17 -2.98 -6.99
CA GLU A 100 8.98 -2.91 -6.13
C GLU A 100 8.10 -4.11 -6.39
N GLY A 101 7.58 -4.73 -5.32
CA GLY A 101 6.47 -5.66 -5.34
C GLY A 101 5.19 -4.96 -4.92
N CYS A 102 4.06 -5.53 -5.25
CA CYS A 102 2.76 -5.12 -4.75
C CYS A 102 1.92 -6.37 -4.47
N LEU A 103 1.24 -6.40 -3.34
CA LEU A 103 0.41 -7.53 -2.94
C LEU A 103 -0.70 -7.80 -3.96
N THR A 104 -1.30 -6.76 -4.52
CA THR A 104 -2.33 -6.85 -5.57
C THR A 104 -1.81 -7.52 -6.85
N TRP A 105 -0.52 -7.44 -7.17
CA TRP A 105 0.08 -8.06 -8.36
C TRP A 105 1.17 -9.06 -8.00
N PHE A 106 0.80 -10.13 -7.36
CA PHE A 106 1.69 -11.19 -6.89
C PHE A 106 2.74 -11.63 -7.95
N GLY A 107 3.99 -11.70 -7.53
CA GLY A 107 5.11 -12.17 -8.34
C GLY A 107 5.61 -11.17 -9.41
N LEU A 108 5.06 -9.95 -9.48
CA LEU A 108 5.48 -8.90 -10.41
C LEU A 108 6.39 -7.88 -9.71
N PHE A 109 7.66 -7.78 -10.12
CA PHE A 109 8.66 -6.92 -9.50
C PHE A 109 9.35 -6.02 -10.53
N PRO A 110 8.68 -4.97 -11.03
CA PRO A 110 9.31 -3.98 -11.91
C PRO A 110 10.34 -3.15 -11.16
N LYS A 111 11.29 -2.56 -11.90
CA LYS A 111 12.14 -1.50 -11.35
C LYS A 111 11.43 -0.16 -11.48
N VAL A 112 11.37 0.56 -10.39
CA VAL A 112 10.75 1.90 -10.29
C VAL A 112 11.80 2.89 -9.77
N LYS A 113 11.82 4.07 -10.35
CA LYS A 113 12.66 5.19 -9.92
C LYS A 113 11.85 6.06 -8.97
N ARG A 114 12.37 6.28 -7.75
CA ARG A 114 11.71 7.11 -6.72
C ARG A 114 12.73 7.92 -5.93
N PRO A 115 12.30 9.03 -5.31
CA PRO A 115 13.10 9.75 -4.32
C PRO A 115 13.71 8.81 -3.28
N SER A 116 14.95 9.08 -2.87
CA SER A 116 15.67 8.32 -1.84
C SER A 116 15.14 8.59 -0.43
N GLY A 117 14.39 9.70 -0.23
CA GLY A 117 13.79 10.10 1.03
C GLY A 117 12.50 10.87 0.85
N VAL A 118 11.68 10.91 1.90
CA VAL A 118 10.40 11.61 1.96
C VAL A 118 10.14 12.16 3.35
N SER A 119 9.61 13.40 3.41
CA SER A 119 9.02 14.02 4.60
C SER A 119 7.50 13.92 4.48
N ILE A 120 6.83 13.43 5.51
CA ILE A 120 5.40 13.15 5.50
C ILE A 120 4.77 13.52 6.84
N ASN A 121 3.56 14.09 6.78
CA ASN A 121 2.68 14.28 7.92
C ASN A 121 1.57 13.23 7.87
N TRP A 122 1.07 12.80 9.03
CA TRP A 122 -0.06 11.87 9.15
C TRP A 122 -0.74 12.05 10.51
N ARG A 123 -1.87 11.38 10.68
CA ARG A 123 -2.52 11.21 11.98
C ARG A 123 -2.45 9.77 12.44
N ASP A 124 -2.38 9.59 13.75
CA ASP A 124 -2.58 8.27 14.36
C ASP A 124 -4.08 7.96 14.57
N LYS A 125 -4.38 6.85 15.25
CA LYS A 125 -5.75 6.41 15.56
C LYS A 125 -6.47 7.32 16.58
N GLU A 126 -5.76 8.07 17.38
CA GLU A 126 -6.30 9.08 18.29
C GLU A 126 -6.62 10.40 17.56
N GLY A 127 -6.18 10.54 16.31
CA GLY A 127 -6.30 11.77 15.52
C GLY A 127 -5.20 12.78 15.78
N GLU A 128 -4.16 12.40 16.55
CA GLU A 128 -3.02 13.25 16.83
C GLU A 128 -2.11 13.39 15.61
N ASP A 129 -1.61 14.61 15.38
CA ASP A 129 -0.78 14.92 14.23
C ASP A 129 0.69 14.52 14.47
N PHE A 130 1.25 13.80 13.52
CA PHE A 130 2.65 13.39 13.47
C PHE A 130 3.32 13.87 12.19
N ASN A 131 4.65 13.95 12.25
CA ASN A 131 5.50 14.18 11.09
C ASN A 131 6.78 13.35 11.19
N GLY A 132 7.35 13.00 10.05
CA GLY A 132 8.59 12.23 10.01
C GLY A 132 9.32 12.36 8.70
N ASN A 133 10.64 12.08 8.78
CA ASN A 133 11.52 12.01 7.63
C ASN A 133 12.00 10.56 7.49
N PHE A 134 11.75 9.96 6.32
CA PHE A 134 12.08 8.58 6.03
C PHE A 134 13.05 8.51 4.86
N ILE A 135 13.98 7.56 4.90
CA ILE A 135 14.96 7.31 3.85
C ILE A 135 15.00 5.83 3.46
N GLY A 136 15.60 5.52 2.33
CA GLY A 136 15.87 4.15 1.89
C GLY A 136 14.59 3.32 1.70
N LEU A 137 14.53 2.14 2.36
CA LEU A 137 13.43 1.20 2.17
C LEU A 137 12.10 1.74 2.71
N SER A 138 12.10 2.38 3.88
CA SER A 138 10.88 2.96 4.46
C SER A 138 10.31 4.06 3.58
N ALA A 139 11.15 4.96 3.04
CA ALA A 139 10.69 5.96 2.06
C ALA A 139 10.11 5.30 0.80
N ARG A 140 10.72 4.21 0.32
CA ARG A 140 10.25 3.43 -0.83
C ARG A 140 8.85 2.86 -0.60
N ILE A 141 8.62 2.23 0.55
CA ILE A 141 7.33 1.65 0.91
C ILE A 141 6.28 2.76 1.08
N ILE A 142 6.59 3.82 1.83
CA ILE A 142 5.70 4.98 2.02
C ILE A 142 5.24 5.55 0.67
N LEU A 143 6.16 5.80 -0.25
CA LEU A 143 5.83 6.36 -1.57
C LEU A 143 5.02 5.39 -2.44
N HIS A 144 5.21 4.08 -2.27
CA HIS A 144 4.39 3.05 -2.93
C HIS A 144 2.95 3.06 -2.41
N GLU A 145 2.78 3.01 -1.08
CA GLU A 145 1.45 3.02 -0.46
C GLU A 145 0.75 4.37 -0.66
N TYR A 146 1.50 5.49 -0.63
CA TYR A 146 0.95 6.81 -0.90
C TYR A 146 0.45 6.96 -2.35
N ASP A 147 1.11 6.31 -3.33
CA ASP A 147 0.60 6.24 -4.70
C ASP A 147 -0.78 5.56 -4.72
N HIS A 148 -0.95 4.42 -4.05
CA HIS A 148 -2.25 3.73 -3.95
C HIS A 148 -3.36 4.64 -3.42
N LEU A 149 -3.07 5.49 -2.42
CA LEU A 149 -4.06 6.44 -1.90
C LEU A 149 -4.49 7.50 -2.93
N ASN A 150 -3.70 7.73 -3.96
CA ASN A 150 -3.96 8.71 -5.01
C ASN A 150 -4.40 8.07 -6.34
N GLY A 151 -4.68 6.76 -6.35
CA GLY A 151 -5.10 6.02 -7.53
C GLY A 151 -3.96 5.71 -8.52
N TYR A 152 -2.71 5.81 -8.08
CA TYR A 152 -1.54 5.44 -8.88
C TYR A 152 -0.99 4.09 -8.44
N THR A 153 -0.27 3.46 -9.35
CA THR A 153 0.39 2.18 -9.11
C THR A 153 1.83 2.20 -9.64
N PHE A 154 2.58 1.14 -9.41
CA PHE A 154 3.92 1.05 -10.02
C PHE A 154 3.87 0.98 -11.56
N PHE A 155 2.72 0.70 -12.18
CA PHE A 155 2.58 0.77 -13.64
C PHE A 155 2.77 2.21 -14.17
N ASP A 156 2.34 3.19 -13.39
CA ASP A 156 2.44 4.62 -13.74
C ASP A 156 3.87 5.16 -13.53
N ARG A 157 4.69 4.45 -12.75
CA ARG A 157 6.02 4.88 -12.33
C ARG A 157 7.15 4.16 -13.05
N THR A 158 6.90 2.96 -13.57
CA THR A 158 7.93 2.14 -14.22
C THR A 158 8.02 2.42 -15.72
N SER A 159 9.22 2.24 -16.28
CA SER A 159 9.36 2.30 -17.74
C SER A 159 8.80 1.04 -18.40
N THR A 160 8.37 1.16 -19.66
CA THR A 160 7.93 0.03 -20.48
C THR A 160 8.98 -1.09 -20.52
N TYR A 161 10.28 -0.74 -20.61
CA TYR A 161 11.36 -1.71 -20.58
C TYR A 161 11.40 -2.51 -19.28
N HIS A 162 11.37 -1.84 -18.12
CA HIS A 162 11.42 -2.50 -16.82
C HIS A 162 10.16 -3.35 -16.56
N MET A 163 9.01 -2.89 -16.99
CA MET A 163 7.77 -3.65 -16.90
C MET A 163 7.81 -4.92 -17.77
N GLN A 164 8.30 -4.84 -19.02
CA GLN A 164 8.45 -6.03 -19.87
C GLN A 164 9.40 -7.06 -19.25
N GLN A 165 10.54 -6.61 -18.67
CA GLN A 165 11.47 -7.50 -17.98
C GLN A 165 10.82 -8.17 -16.76
N ALA A 166 10.05 -7.42 -15.97
CA ALA A 166 9.33 -7.95 -14.81
C ALA A 166 8.29 -9.01 -15.23
N ARG A 167 7.49 -8.74 -16.27
CA ARG A 167 6.50 -9.70 -16.83
C ARG A 167 7.16 -11.00 -17.31
N LYS A 168 8.31 -10.91 -18.00
CA LYS A 168 9.07 -12.11 -18.43
C LYS A 168 9.51 -12.94 -17.21
N LYS A 169 10.05 -12.30 -16.17
CA LYS A 169 10.48 -12.97 -14.93
C LYS A 169 9.33 -13.60 -14.19
N ARG A 170 8.19 -12.89 -14.06
CA ARG A 170 6.96 -13.40 -13.45
C ARG A 170 6.48 -14.69 -14.15
N LYS A 171 6.47 -14.72 -15.49
CA LYS A 171 6.07 -15.90 -16.26
C LYS A 171 6.95 -17.13 -15.93
N ILE A 172 8.25 -16.93 -15.76
CA ILE A 172 9.18 -18.01 -15.38
C ILE A 172 8.93 -18.46 -13.94
N PHE A 173 8.77 -17.51 -13.02
CA PHE A 173 8.49 -17.76 -11.60
C PHE A 173 7.21 -18.59 -11.42
N LEU A 174 6.10 -18.18 -12.03
CA LEU A 174 4.81 -18.88 -11.92
C LEU A 174 4.86 -20.29 -12.53
N ARG A 175 5.64 -20.50 -13.61
CA ARG A 175 5.83 -21.84 -14.17
C ARG A 175 6.59 -22.77 -13.21
N ARG A 176 7.61 -22.27 -12.53
CA ARG A 176 8.38 -23.04 -11.54
C ARG A 176 7.49 -23.42 -10.36
N LYS A 177 6.80 -22.45 -9.77
CA LYS A 177 5.87 -22.69 -8.66
C LYS A 177 4.85 -23.80 -8.99
N LYS A 178 4.25 -23.76 -10.17
CA LYS A 178 3.31 -24.80 -10.60
C LYS A 178 3.93 -26.20 -10.73
N ASN A 179 5.22 -26.30 -11.07
CA ASN A 179 5.92 -27.59 -11.17
C ASN A 179 6.34 -28.13 -9.80
N ASP A 180 6.55 -27.26 -8.81
CA ASP A 180 6.94 -27.64 -7.43
C ASP A 180 5.72 -28.08 -6.59
N GLU A 181 4.49 -27.79 -7.06
CA GLU A 181 3.21 -28.18 -6.41
C GLU A 181 2.64 -29.53 -6.94
N ILE A 182 3.35 -30.17 -7.89
CA ILE A 182 2.99 -31.50 -8.47
C ILE A 182 3.96 -32.57 -7.94
#